data_3c40f17f8c91c17389cbf387c3e46feb
#
_entry.id   3c40f17f8c91c17389cbf387c3e46feb
#
_cell.length_a   1.000
_cell.length_b   1.000
_cell.length_c   1.000
_cell.angle_alpha   90.00
_cell.angle_beta   90.00
_cell.angle_gamma   90.00
#
_symmetry.space_group_name_H-M   'P 1'
#
loop_
_entity.id
_entity.type
_entity.pdbx_description
1 polymer ?
#
loop_
_entity_poly.entity_id
_entity_poly.type
_entity_poly.pdbx_seq_one_letter_code
_entity_poly.pdbx_strand_id
1 'polypeptide(L)'
;LSLRRQRQMCIRDRLYIADTFGEMGLFFQLSDIVFVAGSLVPVGGHNPIEPAHFDCAIIFGNLMSKNQEVADEMLANDAAIRINDKLELFGTLKILLTDREKTNRLAKNAQEYVKNGHEVLDVVSKKITALTNI
;
A
#
# COMPACT_ATOMS: atom_id res chain seq x y z
N LEU A 1 13.66 28.05 -1.97
CA LEU A 1 14.87 27.98 -1.11
C LEU A 1 14.85 26.82 -0.11
N SER A 2 13.70 26.28 0.27
CA SER A 2 13.58 25.16 1.23
C SER A 2 13.85 23.79 0.60
N LEU A 3 13.41 23.54 -0.62
CA LEU A 3 13.48 22.24 -1.30
C LEU A 3 14.90 21.69 -1.50
N ARG A 4 15.86 22.57 -1.85
CA ARG A 4 17.27 22.15 -1.99
C ARG A 4 17.92 21.78 -0.65
N ARG A 5 17.53 22.43 0.44
CA ARG A 5 18.05 22.13 1.78
C ARG A 5 17.51 20.81 2.32
N GLN A 6 16.24 20.49 2.08
CA GLN A 6 15.64 19.24 2.51
C GLN A 6 16.24 18.04 1.77
N ARG A 7 16.41 18.11 0.44
CA ARG A 7 17.10 17.06 -0.32
C ARG A 7 18.53 16.77 0.15
N GLN A 8 19.26 17.79 0.58
CA GLN A 8 20.63 17.61 1.11
C GLN A 8 20.67 17.05 2.54
N MET A 9 19.67 17.32 3.39
CA MET A 9 19.58 16.76 4.73
C MET A 9 19.22 15.27 4.71
N CYS A 10 18.33 14.86 3.83
CA CYS A 10 17.85 13.47 3.74
C CYS A 10 18.94 12.47 3.33
N ILE A 11 19.90 12.86 2.52
CA ILE A 11 21.01 11.98 2.10
C ILE A 11 21.96 11.65 3.27
N ARG A 12 22.09 12.52 4.26
CA ARG A 12 22.96 12.30 5.43
C ARG A 12 22.37 11.37 6.47
N ASP A 13 21.04 11.36 6.64
CA ASP A 13 20.37 10.71 7.77
C ASP A 13 19.64 9.43 7.40
N ARG A 14 19.84 8.89 6.18
CA ARG A 14 19.13 7.69 5.67
C ARG A 14 17.60 7.81 5.67
N LEU A 15 17.09 9.02 5.77
CA LEU A 15 15.68 9.35 5.72
C LEU A 15 15.41 10.29 4.54
N TYR A 16 14.46 9.95 3.67
CA TYR A 16 14.03 10.80 2.58
C TYR A 16 12.60 11.28 2.84
N ILE A 17 12.41 12.60 2.85
CA ILE A 17 11.07 13.19 2.96
C ILE A 17 10.62 13.58 1.55
N ALA A 18 9.59 12.88 1.05
CA ALA A 18 8.93 13.18 -0.22
C ALA A 18 7.84 14.23 0.01
N ASP A 19 8.10 15.47 -0.35
CA ASP A 19 7.17 16.60 -0.21
C ASP A 19 6.65 17.12 -1.56
N THR A 20 6.79 16.32 -2.63
CA THR A 20 6.38 16.65 -3.98
C THR A 20 5.17 15.83 -4.43
N PHE A 21 4.29 16.44 -5.25
CA PHE A 21 3.15 15.76 -5.84
C PHE A 21 3.54 14.94 -7.07
N GLY A 22 2.87 13.80 -7.29
CA GLY A 22 3.00 13.00 -8.51
C GLY A 22 4.15 11.98 -8.49
N GLU A 23 4.97 11.92 -7.43
CA GLU A 23 6.11 11.00 -7.32
C GLU A 23 5.79 9.73 -6.50
N MET A 24 4.58 9.59 -5.95
CA MET A 24 4.22 8.50 -5.04
C MET A 24 4.38 7.12 -5.69
N GLY A 25 4.01 6.97 -6.95
CA GLY A 25 4.18 5.71 -7.68
C GLY A 25 5.64 5.28 -7.82
N LEU A 26 6.56 6.25 -7.96
CA LEU A 26 8.00 5.96 -7.98
C LEU A 26 8.48 5.43 -6.63
N PHE A 27 7.99 6.01 -5.52
CA PHE A 27 8.37 5.52 -4.18
C PHE A 27 7.82 4.13 -3.91
N PHE A 28 6.60 3.81 -4.32
CA PHE A 28 6.05 2.46 -4.23
C PHE A 28 6.88 1.47 -5.05
N GLN A 29 7.29 1.84 -6.26
CA GLN A 29 8.10 0.99 -7.13
C GLN A 29 9.51 0.70 -6.56
N LEU A 30 10.05 1.62 -5.77
CA LEU A 30 11.37 1.49 -5.13
C LEU A 30 11.33 0.86 -3.73
N SER A 31 10.13 0.59 -3.20
CA SER A 31 9.96 0.13 -1.82
C SER A 31 9.59 -1.34 -1.77
N ASP A 32 10.30 -2.13 -0.99
CA ASP A 32 9.92 -3.52 -0.70
C ASP A 32 8.74 -3.62 0.29
N ILE A 33 8.56 -2.59 1.14
CA ILE A 33 7.55 -2.55 2.21
C ILE A 33 6.92 -1.17 2.28
N VAL A 34 5.60 -1.11 2.37
CA VAL A 34 4.83 0.14 2.52
C VAL A 34 3.95 0.08 3.75
N PHE A 35 4.05 1.08 4.61
CA PHE A 35 3.11 1.31 5.69
C PHE A 35 2.09 2.38 5.28
N VAL A 36 0.81 2.00 5.29
CA VAL A 36 -0.30 2.90 4.94
C VAL A 36 -0.59 3.84 6.11
N ALA A 37 -0.25 5.11 5.94
CA ALA A 37 -0.40 6.12 6.98
C ALA A 37 -1.88 6.43 7.31
N GLY A 38 -2.12 7.09 8.45
CA GLY A 38 -3.47 7.43 8.93
C GLY A 38 -4.25 6.24 9.47
N SER A 39 -3.67 5.06 9.53
CA SER A 39 -4.33 3.81 9.95
C SER A 39 -4.12 3.44 11.43
N LEU A 40 -3.23 4.16 12.15
CA LEU A 40 -3.05 4.05 13.61
C LEU A 40 -3.66 5.23 14.39
N VAL A 41 -4.28 6.15 13.69
CA VAL A 41 -4.94 7.33 14.25
C VAL A 41 -6.35 7.47 13.67
N PRO A 42 -7.30 8.15 14.32
CA PRO A 42 -8.70 8.15 13.90
C PRO A 42 -8.96 9.08 12.70
N VAL A 43 -8.16 8.95 11.65
CA VAL A 43 -8.36 9.65 10.34
C VAL A 43 -8.86 8.71 9.24
N GLY A 44 -8.90 7.39 9.50
CA GLY A 44 -9.56 6.40 8.65
C GLY A 44 -8.69 5.68 7.64
N GLY A 45 -7.37 5.86 7.69
CA GLY A 45 -6.41 5.20 6.78
C GLY A 45 -6.42 5.72 5.35
N HIS A 46 -5.25 5.76 4.71
CA HIS A 46 -5.14 6.02 3.28
C HIS A 46 -5.50 4.77 2.46
N ASN A 47 -5.58 4.92 1.14
CA ASN A 47 -5.96 3.84 0.23
C ASN A 47 -4.84 2.78 0.12
N PRO A 48 -5.08 1.52 0.51
CA PRO A 48 -4.08 0.45 0.42
C PRO A 48 -3.98 -0.17 -0.98
N ILE A 49 -4.91 0.13 -1.90
CA ILE A 49 -4.90 -0.39 -3.28
C ILE A 49 -3.77 0.25 -4.09
N GLU A 50 -3.48 1.52 -3.86
CA GLU A 50 -2.43 2.21 -4.62
C GLU A 50 -1.07 1.49 -4.54
N PRO A 51 -0.51 1.20 -3.35
CA PRO A 51 0.74 0.44 -3.27
C PRO A 51 0.60 -1.01 -3.75
N ALA A 52 -0.60 -1.62 -3.71
CA ALA A 52 -0.83 -2.99 -4.17
C ALA A 52 -0.64 -3.20 -5.67
N HIS A 53 -0.61 -2.14 -6.48
CA HIS A 53 -0.23 -2.19 -7.89
C HIS A 53 1.28 -2.42 -8.11
N PHE A 54 2.08 -2.25 -7.05
CA PHE A 54 3.53 -2.35 -7.10
C PHE A 54 4.00 -3.58 -6.33
N ASP A 55 5.24 -3.98 -6.53
CA ASP A 55 5.83 -5.17 -5.89
C ASP A 55 6.32 -4.83 -4.47
N CYS A 56 5.39 -4.52 -3.57
CA CYS A 56 5.67 -4.18 -2.17
C CYS A 56 4.70 -4.86 -1.20
N ALA A 57 5.22 -5.29 -0.04
CA ALA A 57 4.42 -5.78 1.06
C ALA A 57 3.72 -4.63 1.78
N ILE A 58 2.44 -4.80 2.10
CA ILE A 58 1.59 -3.74 2.64
C ILE A 58 1.30 -3.99 4.12
N ILE A 59 1.50 -2.95 4.93
CA ILE A 59 1.14 -2.94 6.35
C ILE A 59 0.18 -1.78 6.59
N PHE A 60 -0.86 -1.99 7.38
CA PHE A 60 -1.75 -0.94 7.84
C PHE A 60 -2.18 -1.16 9.31
N GLY A 61 -2.63 -0.09 9.95
CA GLY A 61 -3.16 -0.15 11.31
C GLY A 61 -4.61 -0.64 11.35
N ASN A 62 -5.16 -0.71 12.54
CA ASN A 62 -6.54 -1.17 12.78
C ASN A 62 -7.63 -0.11 12.52
N LEU A 63 -7.27 1.13 12.18
CA LEU A 63 -8.20 2.24 11.95
C LEU A 63 -8.33 2.55 10.46
N MET A 64 -8.96 1.65 9.71
CA MET A 64 -9.13 1.72 8.26
C MET A 64 -10.57 2.07 7.86
N SER A 65 -11.27 2.89 8.64
CA SER A 65 -12.71 3.16 8.47
C SER A 65 -13.12 3.68 7.08
N LYS A 66 -12.22 4.38 6.38
CA LYS A 66 -12.47 4.84 5.01
C LYS A 66 -12.30 3.76 3.94
N ASN A 67 -11.57 2.69 4.28
CA ASN A 67 -11.22 1.60 3.38
C ASN A 67 -11.38 0.24 4.08
N GLN A 68 -12.34 0.12 5.00
CA GLN A 68 -12.52 -1.06 5.85
C GLN A 68 -12.76 -2.33 5.03
N GLU A 69 -13.66 -2.28 4.07
CA GLU A 69 -14.00 -3.42 3.21
C GLU A 69 -12.77 -3.92 2.44
N VAL A 70 -12.04 -3.01 1.82
CA VAL A 70 -10.79 -3.32 1.11
C VAL A 70 -9.74 -3.92 2.06
N ALA A 71 -9.59 -3.34 3.26
CA ALA A 71 -8.64 -3.84 4.25
C ALA A 71 -8.98 -5.27 4.70
N ASP A 72 -10.25 -5.56 4.95
CA ASP A 72 -10.71 -6.89 5.35
C ASP A 72 -10.52 -7.92 4.22
N GLU A 73 -10.80 -7.55 2.97
CA GLU A 73 -10.55 -8.41 1.80
C GLU A 73 -9.05 -8.68 1.59
N MET A 74 -8.20 -7.66 1.71
CA MET A 74 -6.75 -7.83 1.58
C MET A 74 -6.20 -8.77 2.66
N LEU A 75 -6.71 -8.68 3.89
CA LEU A 75 -6.33 -9.60 4.98
C LEU A 75 -6.78 -11.03 4.69
N ALA A 76 -8.01 -11.21 4.19
CA ALA A 76 -8.56 -12.52 3.82
C ALA A 76 -7.75 -13.21 2.70
N ASN A 77 -7.09 -12.43 1.84
CA ASN A 77 -6.24 -12.92 0.75
C ASN A 77 -4.73 -12.97 1.10
N ASP A 78 -4.35 -12.82 2.36
CA ASP A 78 -2.94 -12.73 2.81
C ASP A 78 -2.14 -11.68 1.99
N ALA A 79 -2.81 -10.58 1.61
CA ALA A 79 -2.29 -9.51 0.76
C ALA A 79 -1.77 -8.31 1.56
N ALA A 80 -1.96 -8.30 2.89
CA ALA A 80 -1.48 -7.26 3.79
C ALA A 80 -1.35 -7.77 5.22
N ILE A 81 -0.69 -6.99 6.07
CA ILE A 81 -0.61 -7.25 7.52
C ILE A 81 -1.27 -6.10 8.26
N ARG A 82 -2.18 -6.43 9.19
CA ARG A 82 -2.76 -5.47 10.12
C ARG A 82 -1.97 -5.45 11.42
N ILE A 83 -1.73 -4.26 11.93
CA ILE A 83 -1.07 -4.01 13.22
C ILE A 83 -1.96 -3.13 14.10
N ASN A 84 -1.78 -3.21 15.41
CA ASN A 84 -2.58 -2.45 16.38
C ASN A 84 -1.86 -1.21 16.93
N ASP A 85 -0.54 -1.22 16.96
CA ASP A 85 0.27 -0.14 17.51
C ASP A 85 1.66 -0.05 16.88
N LYS A 86 2.43 0.93 17.35
CA LYS A 86 3.80 1.19 16.90
C LYS A 86 4.80 0.07 17.24
N LEU A 87 4.56 -0.69 18.31
CA LEU A 87 5.44 -1.79 18.71
C LEU A 87 5.26 -2.99 17.77
N GLU A 88 4.01 -3.28 17.42
CA GLU A 88 3.71 -4.30 16.39
C GLU A 88 4.24 -3.88 15.01
N LEU A 89 4.17 -2.58 14.66
CA LEU A 89 4.78 -2.07 13.44
C LEU A 89 6.28 -2.34 13.41
N PHE A 90 6.98 -2.02 14.49
CA PHE A 90 8.43 -2.25 14.59
C PHE A 90 8.76 -3.75 14.45
N GLY A 91 8.05 -4.62 15.17
CA GLY A 91 8.21 -6.07 15.09
C GLY A 91 7.96 -6.61 13.68
N THR A 92 6.88 -6.17 13.05
CA THR A 92 6.51 -6.57 11.68
C THR A 92 7.56 -6.12 10.66
N LEU A 93 8.01 -4.87 10.73
CA LEU A 93 9.07 -4.35 9.86
C LEU A 93 10.37 -5.15 10.01
N LYS A 94 10.76 -5.47 11.25
CA LYS A 94 11.96 -6.29 11.50
C LYS A 94 11.86 -7.66 10.84
N ILE A 95 10.69 -8.31 10.92
CA ILE A 95 10.46 -9.60 10.29
C ILE A 95 10.53 -9.47 8.76
N LEU A 96 9.80 -8.52 8.17
CA LEU A 96 9.76 -8.36 6.71
C LEU A 96 11.09 -7.94 6.12
N LEU A 97 11.91 -7.17 6.84
CA LEU A 97 13.25 -6.79 6.39
C LEU A 97 14.25 -7.95 6.40
N THR A 98 14.00 -8.99 7.21
CA THR A 98 14.89 -10.16 7.35
C THR A 98 14.38 -11.38 6.60
N ASP A 99 13.08 -11.49 6.38
CA ASP A 99 12.41 -12.61 5.69
C ASP A 99 11.92 -12.18 4.30
N ARG A 100 12.81 -12.27 3.32
CA ARG A 100 12.53 -11.92 1.92
C ARG A 100 11.40 -12.76 1.31
N GLU A 101 11.32 -14.04 1.66
CA GLU A 101 10.30 -14.94 1.12
C GLU A 101 8.90 -14.50 1.55
N LYS A 102 8.75 -14.19 2.83
CA LYS A 102 7.48 -13.66 3.37
C LYS A 102 7.09 -12.32 2.73
N THR A 103 8.04 -11.42 2.58
CA THR A 103 7.83 -10.11 1.96
C THR A 103 7.38 -10.25 0.51
N ASN A 104 8.06 -11.06 -0.28
CA ASN A 104 7.71 -11.30 -1.68
C ASN A 104 6.34 -11.98 -1.83
N ARG A 105 6.00 -12.92 -0.93
CA ARG A 105 4.68 -13.57 -0.93
C ARG A 105 3.56 -12.56 -0.69
N LEU A 106 3.69 -11.70 0.31
CA LEU A 106 2.70 -10.64 0.59
C LEU A 106 2.55 -9.66 -0.59
N ALA A 107 3.66 -9.22 -1.17
CA ALA A 107 3.67 -8.34 -2.34
C ALA A 107 2.94 -8.98 -3.53
N LYS A 108 3.23 -10.24 -3.82
CA LYS A 108 2.57 -10.98 -4.89
C LYS A 108 1.07 -11.14 -4.66
N ASN A 109 0.66 -11.51 -3.45
CA ASN A 109 -0.76 -11.64 -3.10
C ASN A 109 -1.49 -10.30 -3.23
N ALA A 110 -0.86 -9.18 -2.85
CA ALA A 110 -1.42 -7.85 -3.03
C ALA A 110 -1.64 -7.51 -4.50
N GLN A 111 -0.68 -7.80 -5.38
CA GLN A 111 -0.83 -7.61 -6.81
C GLN A 111 -1.92 -8.50 -7.42
N GLU A 112 -2.01 -9.76 -7.01
CA GLU A 112 -3.06 -10.67 -7.46
C GLU A 112 -4.45 -10.20 -7.03
N TYR A 113 -4.60 -9.71 -5.81
CA TYR A 113 -5.85 -9.12 -5.32
C TYR A 113 -6.33 -7.98 -6.23
N VAL A 114 -5.44 -7.05 -6.57
CA VAL A 114 -5.79 -5.92 -7.44
C VAL A 114 -6.09 -6.37 -8.87
N LYS A 115 -5.35 -7.32 -9.43
CA LYS A 115 -5.63 -7.88 -10.77
C LYS A 115 -7.02 -8.50 -10.85
N ASN A 116 -7.40 -9.28 -9.85
CA ASN A 116 -8.73 -9.89 -9.79
C ASN A 116 -9.84 -8.82 -9.73
N GLY A 117 -9.62 -7.71 -9.02
CA GLY A 117 -10.52 -6.55 -9.01
C GLY A 117 -10.69 -5.91 -10.39
N HIS A 118 -9.63 -5.80 -11.18
CA HIS A 118 -9.70 -5.30 -12.57
C HIS A 118 -10.51 -6.20 -13.51
N GLU A 119 -10.41 -7.52 -13.38
CA GLU A 119 -11.21 -8.46 -14.18
C GLU A 119 -12.71 -8.26 -13.95
N VAL A 120 -13.13 -7.98 -12.71
CA VAL A 120 -14.53 -7.67 -12.40
C VAL A 120 -14.98 -6.38 -13.08
N LEU A 121 -14.16 -5.33 -13.08
CA LEU A 121 -14.45 -4.07 -13.77
C LEU A 121 -14.58 -4.26 -15.29
N ASP A 122 -13.74 -5.08 -15.90
CA ASP A 122 -13.81 -5.39 -17.33
C ASP A 122 -15.09 -6.15 -17.69
N VAL A 123 -15.52 -7.10 -16.87
CA VAL A 123 -16.77 -7.83 -17.06
C VAL A 123 -17.98 -6.89 -16.93
N VAL A 124 -17.98 -6.02 -15.93
CA VAL A 124 -19.06 -5.03 -15.73
C VAL A 124 -19.11 -4.03 -16.88
N SER A 125 -17.96 -3.50 -17.29
CA SER A 125 -17.85 -2.58 -18.43
C SER A 125 -18.38 -3.18 -19.71
N LYS A 126 -18.00 -4.43 -20.05
CA LYS A 126 -18.52 -5.16 -21.21
C LYS A 126 -20.04 -5.37 -21.14
N LYS A 127 -20.58 -5.70 -19.97
CA LYS A 127 -22.02 -5.84 -19.77
C LYS A 127 -22.77 -4.52 -19.96
N ILE A 128 -22.26 -3.44 -19.42
CA ILE A 128 -22.86 -2.10 -19.60
C ILE A 128 -22.85 -1.72 -21.07
N THR A 129 -21.73 -1.86 -21.76
CA THR A 129 -21.62 -1.56 -23.19
C THR A 129 -22.59 -2.40 -24.04
N ALA A 130 -22.74 -3.68 -23.70
CA ALA A 130 -23.70 -4.55 -24.39
C ALA A 130 -25.18 -4.15 -24.16
N LEU A 131 -25.51 -3.59 -22.99
CA LEU A 131 -26.87 -3.13 -22.65
C LEU A 131 -27.20 -1.74 -23.23
N THR A 132 -26.19 -0.91 -23.45
CA THR A 132 -26.39 0.48 -23.92
C THR A 132 -26.33 0.60 -25.44
N ASN A 133 -26.01 -0.47 -26.19
CA ASN A 133 -25.92 -0.45 -27.66
C ASN A 133 -25.07 0.70 -28.23
N ILE A 134 -24.07 1.14 -27.48
CA ILE A 134 -23.12 2.19 -27.88
C ILE A 134 -21.82 1.58 -28.36
#